data_f0872b1f6d8f9e8f760c75cf1f4bddf2
#
_entry.id   f0872b1f6d8f9e8f760c75cf1f4bddf2
#
_cell.length_a   1.000
_cell.length_b   1.000
_cell.length_c   1.000
_cell.angle_alpha   90.00
_cell.angle_beta   90.00
_cell.angle_gamma   90.00
#
_symmetry.space_group_name_H-M   'P 1'
#
loop_
_entity.id
_entity.type
_entity.pdbx_description
1 polymer ?
#
loop_
_entity_poly.entity_id
_entity_poly.type
_entity_poly.pdbx_seq_one_letter_code
_entity_poly.pdbx_strand_id
1 'polypeptide(L)'
;MSVPVPHTAMVLAAGLGTRMRPLTDNCPKPLIEVREKPLIDRMLDPLVAAGVKRAIVNVHYLADQVEAHLNARTDIEIIISDERGEVLETGGALAKARSLLGDDPIIVANTDAFWEPTGPEPVLALADTFDPAAMDALLLVADTGRALGFNGAGDFFLHEDGAMTRRGDAATAPYAYCGLRIIRPQLYDNAPIERFSALKVWDRLIPQRRLHGVVLERFWLHVGDPQALKDAEMWLTCHGG
;
A
#
# COMPACT_ATOMS: atom_id res chain seq x y z
N MET A 1 24.75 3.89 0.60
CA MET A 1 24.35 4.59 -0.65
C MET A 1 22.86 4.40 -0.79
N SER A 2 22.08 5.48 -0.92
CA SER A 2 20.63 5.37 -1.14
C SER A 2 20.36 4.55 -2.41
N VAL A 3 19.39 3.66 -2.34
CA VAL A 3 18.92 2.91 -3.52
C VAL A 3 18.07 3.89 -4.35
N PRO A 4 18.21 3.92 -5.68
CA PRO A 4 17.31 4.73 -6.51
C PRO A 4 15.86 4.30 -6.28
N VAL A 5 14.91 5.21 -6.45
CA VAL A 5 13.48 4.89 -6.37
C VAL A 5 13.18 3.69 -7.27
N PRO A 6 12.55 2.64 -6.76
CA PRO A 6 12.19 1.48 -7.59
C PRO A 6 11.33 1.88 -8.78
N HIS A 7 11.68 1.42 -9.97
CA HIS A 7 10.95 1.77 -11.20
C HIS A 7 9.63 1.04 -11.33
N THR A 8 9.44 -0.04 -10.56
CA THR A 8 8.24 -0.90 -10.62
C THR A 8 7.47 -0.81 -9.30
N ALA A 9 6.15 -0.67 -9.41
CA ALA A 9 5.24 -0.79 -8.28
C ALA A 9 4.22 -1.92 -8.50
N MET A 10 3.79 -2.58 -7.42
CA MET A 10 2.59 -3.40 -7.34
C MET A 10 1.52 -2.62 -6.59
N VAL A 11 0.40 -2.34 -7.23
CA VAL A 11 -0.72 -1.60 -6.65
C VAL A 11 -1.86 -2.57 -6.37
N LEU A 12 -2.23 -2.70 -5.10
CA LEU A 12 -3.22 -3.68 -4.65
C LEU A 12 -4.63 -3.07 -4.73
N ALA A 13 -5.39 -3.46 -5.76
CA ALA A 13 -6.70 -2.93 -6.10
C ALA A 13 -7.82 -3.99 -6.19
N ALA A 14 -7.54 -5.28 -5.92
CA ALA A 14 -8.48 -6.38 -6.08
C ALA A 14 -9.47 -6.58 -4.91
N GLY A 15 -9.46 -5.69 -3.92
CA GLY A 15 -10.30 -5.80 -2.72
C GLY A 15 -11.81 -5.69 -3.04
N LEU A 16 -12.64 -6.52 -2.37
CA LEU A 16 -14.11 -6.52 -2.54
C LEU A 16 -14.81 -5.25 -2.02
N GLY A 17 -14.15 -4.46 -1.18
CA GLY A 17 -14.72 -3.22 -0.64
C GLY A 17 -15.96 -3.40 0.23
N THR A 18 -16.19 -4.57 0.84
CA THR A 18 -17.44 -4.90 1.55
C THR A 18 -17.79 -3.95 2.69
N ARG A 19 -16.78 -3.39 3.38
CA ARG A 19 -16.99 -2.40 4.45
C ARG A 19 -17.46 -1.03 3.93
N MET A 20 -17.25 -0.76 2.63
CA MET A 20 -17.65 0.49 1.97
C MET A 20 -19.08 0.47 1.44
N ARG A 21 -19.82 -0.64 1.54
CA ARG A 21 -21.20 -0.71 1.06
C ARG A 21 -22.07 0.32 1.78
N PRO A 22 -23.06 0.93 1.06
CA PRO A 22 -23.52 0.62 -0.31
C PRO A 22 -22.69 1.28 -1.43
N LEU A 23 -21.68 2.10 -1.12
CA LEU A 23 -20.91 2.85 -2.12
C LEU A 23 -20.22 1.92 -3.13
N THR A 24 -19.83 0.73 -2.67
CA THR A 24 -19.14 -0.27 -3.51
C THR A 24 -20.09 -1.29 -4.17
N ASP A 25 -21.39 -1.09 -4.15
CA ASP A 25 -22.30 -2.00 -4.84
C ASP A 25 -22.16 -1.91 -6.37
N ASN A 26 -21.85 -0.73 -6.90
CA ASN A 26 -21.70 -0.47 -8.33
C ASN A 26 -20.39 0.24 -8.70
N CYS A 27 -19.49 0.49 -7.75
CA CYS A 27 -18.22 1.15 -7.96
C CYS A 27 -17.13 0.38 -7.18
N PRO A 28 -16.03 -0.07 -7.80
CA PRO A 28 -14.97 -0.75 -7.06
C PRO A 28 -14.28 0.23 -6.11
N LYS A 29 -13.88 -0.23 -4.91
CA LYS A 29 -13.26 0.62 -3.88
C LYS A 29 -12.12 1.51 -4.39
N PRO A 30 -11.21 1.05 -5.27
CA PRO A 30 -10.15 1.91 -5.81
C PRO A 30 -10.65 3.14 -6.58
N LEU A 31 -11.87 3.10 -7.11
CA LEU A 31 -12.49 4.21 -7.85
C LEU A 31 -13.42 5.07 -6.99
N ILE A 32 -13.58 4.78 -5.70
CA ILE A 32 -14.29 5.68 -4.78
C ILE A 32 -13.49 6.99 -4.71
N GLU A 33 -14.19 8.09 -4.93
CA GLU A 33 -13.59 9.42 -4.92
C GLU A 33 -13.56 10.01 -3.50
N VAL A 34 -12.48 10.71 -3.21
CA VAL A 34 -12.35 11.64 -2.09
C VAL A 34 -12.08 13.01 -2.70
N ARG A 35 -13.01 13.96 -2.58
CA ARG A 35 -12.94 15.27 -3.25
C ARG A 35 -12.57 15.12 -4.74
N GLU A 36 -13.44 14.46 -5.49
CA GLU A 36 -13.35 14.30 -6.96
C GLU A 36 -12.09 13.57 -7.47
N LYS A 37 -11.30 12.96 -6.57
CA LYS A 37 -10.11 12.19 -6.95
C LYS A 37 -10.23 10.76 -6.48
N PRO A 38 -10.19 9.76 -7.40
CA PRO A 38 -10.22 8.34 -7.06
C PRO A 38 -9.09 7.94 -6.11
N LEU A 39 -9.38 7.02 -5.19
CA LEU A 39 -8.39 6.51 -4.23
C LEU A 39 -7.15 5.93 -4.92
N ILE A 40 -7.33 5.23 -6.05
CA ILE A 40 -6.21 4.67 -6.81
C ILE A 40 -5.28 5.77 -7.34
N ASP A 41 -5.83 6.91 -7.79
CA ASP A 41 -5.02 8.02 -8.30
C ASP A 41 -4.31 8.78 -7.17
N ARG A 42 -4.89 8.81 -5.97
CA ARG A 42 -4.21 9.35 -4.79
C ARG A 42 -2.95 8.55 -4.41
N MET A 43 -2.87 7.32 -4.85
CA MET A 43 -1.67 6.49 -4.68
C MET A 43 -0.76 6.50 -5.91
N LEU A 44 -1.32 6.44 -7.14
CA LEU A 44 -0.52 6.41 -8.36
C LEU A 44 0.22 7.73 -8.62
N ASP A 45 -0.41 8.89 -8.36
CA ASP A 45 0.22 10.18 -8.64
C ASP A 45 1.49 10.42 -7.83
N PRO A 46 1.56 10.17 -6.51
CA PRO A 46 2.80 10.23 -5.75
C PRO A 46 3.88 9.25 -6.25
N LEU A 47 3.48 8.06 -6.69
CA LEU A 47 4.41 7.08 -7.25
C LEU A 47 5.04 7.59 -8.56
N VAL A 48 4.21 8.13 -9.47
CA VAL A 48 4.68 8.75 -10.72
C VAL A 48 5.58 9.94 -10.43
N ALA A 49 5.17 10.83 -9.52
CA ALA A 49 5.95 12.00 -9.13
C ALA A 49 7.31 11.62 -8.51
N ALA A 50 7.40 10.49 -7.82
CA ALA A 50 8.65 9.95 -7.28
C ALA A 50 9.55 9.30 -8.36
N GLY A 51 9.03 9.03 -9.57
CA GLY A 51 9.80 8.46 -10.67
C GLY A 51 9.53 6.99 -10.99
N VAL A 52 8.48 6.39 -10.39
CA VAL A 52 7.99 5.05 -10.79
C VAL A 52 7.57 5.08 -12.26
N LYS A 53 7.96 4.05 -13.03
CA LYS A 53 7.72 3.98 -14.47
C LYS A 53 6.66 2.96 -14.86
N ARG A 54 6.45 1.94 -14.02
CA ARG A 54 5.54 0.83 -14.29
C ARG A 54 4.78 0.43 -13.02
N ALA A 55 3.47 0.25 -13.16
CA ALA A 55 2.62 -0.28 -12.10
C ALA A 55 1.94 -1.57 -12.56
N ILE A 56 2.15 -2.65 -11.81
CA ILE A 56 1.36 -3.86 -11.91
C ILE A 56 0.15 -3.68 -10.98
N VAL A 57 -1.06 -3.73 -11.52
CA VAL A 57 -2.28 -3.51 -10.74
C VAL A 57 -3.12 -4.78 -10.75
N ASN A 58 -3.38 -5.36 -9.57
CA ASN A 58 -4.27 -6.50 -9.51
C ASN A 58 -5.74 -6.04 -9.49
N VAL A 59 -6.58 -6.76 -10.22
CA VAL A 59 -8.01 -6.46 -10.36
C VAL A 59 -8.87 -7.70 -10.12
N HIS A 60 -10.01 -7.54 -9.46
CA HIS A 60 -10.97 -8.62 -9.23
C HIS A 60 -12.42 -8.09 -9.30
N TYR A 61 -12.89 -7.42 -8.26
CA TYR A 61 -14.26 -6.91 -8.17
C TYR A 61 -14.46 -5.71 -9.09
N LEU A 62 -15.47 -5.79 -9.97
CA LEU A 62 -15.75 -4.77 -11.00
C LEU A 62 -14.50 -4.38 -11.80
N ALA A 63 -13.68 -5.39 -12.13
CA ALA A 63 -12.37 -5.24 -12.74
C ALA A 63 -12.40 -4.40 -14.01
N ASP A 64 -13.44 -4.55 -14.86
CA ASP A 64 -13.56 -3.80 -16.12
C ASP A 64 -13.61 -2.28 -15.90
N GLN A 65 -14.18 -1.81 -14.78
CA GLN A 65 -14.21 -0.39 -14.44
C GLN A 65 -12.81 0.11 -14.05
N VAL A 66 -12.08 -0.68 -13.24
CA VAL A 66 -10.70 -0.34 -12.85
C VAL A 66 -9.79 -0.30 -14.07
N GLU A 67 -9.89 -1.29 -14.95
CA GLU A 67 -9.11 -1.35 -16.20
C GLU A 67 -9.43 -0.18 -17.12
N ALA A 68 -10.72 0.14 -17.31
CA ALA A 68 -11.12 1.28 -18.14
C ALA A 68 -10.54 2.61 -17.63
N HIS A 69 -10.55 2.81 -16.30
CA HIS A 69 -9.95 3.98 -15.67
C HIS A 69 -8.42 4.02 -15.88
N LEU A 70 -7.73 2.91 -15.64
CA LEU A 70 -6.28 2.82 -15.77
C LEU A 70 -5.80 2.96 -17.20
N ASN A 71 -6.57 2.46 -18.18
CA ASN A 71 -6.25 2.59 -19.61
C ASN A 71 -6.26 4.04 -20.11
N ALA A 72 -6.89 4.96 -19.39
CA ALA A 72 -6.86 6.39 -19.70
C ALA A 72 -5.56 7.08 -19.24
N ARG A 73 -4.75 6.44 -18.41
CA ARG A 73 -3.46 6.99 -17.95
C ARG A 73 -2.37 6.82 -19.01
N THR A 74 -1.59 7.87 -19.22
CA THR A 74 -0.48 7.88 -20.19
C THR A 74 0.86 8.23 -19.54
N ASP A 75 0.86 8.50 -18.25
CA ASP A 75 1.99 8.98 -17.47
C ASP A 75 2.80 7.85 -16.82
N ILE A 76 2.25 6.63 -16.82
CA ILE A 76 2.87 5.41 -16.28
C ILE A 76 2.44 4.19 -17.10
N GLU A 77 3.35 3.23 -17.28
CA GLU A 77 3.01 1.92 -17.88
C GLU A 77 2.16 1.11 -16.89
N ILE A 78 0.95 0.71 -17.31
CA ILE A 78 0.05 -0.13 -16.50
C ILE A 78 0.06 -1.56 -17.04
N ILE A 79 0.27 -2.53 -16.13
CA ILE A 79 0.14 -3.97 -16.41
C ILE A 79 -0.93 -4.54 -15.48
N ILE A 80 -1.95 -5.16 -16.03
CA ILE A 80 -3.03 -5.76 -15.24
C ILE A 80 -2.62 -7.17 -14.78
N SER A 81 -2.76 -7.43 -13.48
CA SER A 81 -2.71 -8.77 -12.88
C SER A 81 -4.15 -9.22 -12.60
N ASP A 82 -4.72 -10.00 -13.51
CA ASP A 82 -6.14 -10.40 -13.45
C ASP A 82 -6.38 -11.45 -12.38
N GLU A 83 -7.17 -11.12 -11.37
CA GLU A 83 -7.62 -11.99 -10.28
C GLU A 83 -9.13 -12.28 -10.35
N ARG A 84 -9.82 -12.05 -11.49
CA ARG A 84 -11.27 -12.25 -11.60
C ARG A 84 -11.75 -13.64 -11.15
N GLY A 85 -10.91 -14.66 -11.28
CA GLY A 85 -11.23 -16.02 -10.87
C GLY A 85 -11.25 -16.22 -9.34
N GLU A 86 -10.37 -15.53 -8.60
CA GLU A 86 -10.24 -15.68 -7.16
C GLU A 86 -9.47 -14.50 -6.55
N VAL A 87 -9.97 -13.97 -5.42
CA VAL A 87 -9.25 -12.96 -4.62
C VAL A 87 -8.11 -13.60 -3.87
N LEU A 88 -6.88 -13.20 -4.15
CA LEU A 88 -5.68 -13.85 -3.59
C LEU A 88 -5.15 -13.17 -2.32
N GLU A 89 -5.75 -12.07 -1.87
CA GLU A 89 -5.23 -11.21 -0.80
C GLU A 89 -3.83 -10.64 -1.14
N THR A 90 -3.23 -9.96 -0.16
CA THR A 90 -2.01 -9.17 -0.39
C THR A 90 -0.76 -10.01 -0.66
N GLY A 91 -0.68 -11.23 -0.14
CA GLY A 91 0.45 -12.13 -0.34
C GLY A 91 0.32 -12.94 -1.63
N GLY A 92 -0.85 -13.53 -1.86
CA GLY A 92 -1.13 -14.30 -3.06
C GLY A 92 -1.12 -13.45 -4.33
N ALA A 93 -1.54 -12.19 -4.25
CA ALA A 93 -1.42 -11.21 -5.33
C ALA A 93 0.03 -11.02 -5.78
N LEU A 94 0.95 -10.86 -4.83
CA LEU A 94 2.39 -10.74 -5.12
C LEU A 94 2.99 -12.04 -5.67
N ALA A 95 2.56 -13.19 -5.15
CA ALA A 95 2.97 -14.50 -5.68
C ALA A 95 2.52 -14.68 -7.14
N LYS A 96 1.28 -14.31 -7.46
CA LYS A 96 0.74 -14.37 -8.83
C LYS A 96 1.47 -13.41 -9.77
N ALA A 97 1.73 -12.20 -9.33
CA ALA A 97 2.42 -11.18 -10.12
C ALA A 97 3.94 -11.38 -10.22
N ARG A 98 4.54 -12.35 -9.49
CA ARG A 98 5.99 -12.50 -9.33
C ARG A 98 6.78 -12.38 -10.64
N SER A 99 6.32 -13.03 -11.71
CA SER A 99 7.01 -12.99 -13.01
C SER A 99 6.97 -11.62 -13.72
N LEU A 100 6.06 -10.73 -13.30
CA LEU A 100 5.92 -9.37 -13.81
C LEU A 100 6.76 -8.36 -13.03
N LEU A 101 7.12 -8.69 -11.78
CA LEU A 101 7.76 -7.76 -10.84
C LEU A 101 9.25 -7.52 -11.12
N GLY A 102 9.92 -8.42 -11.86
CA GLY A 102 11.38 -8.38 -12.03
C GLY A 102 12.13 -8.81 -10.76
N ASP A 103 13.43 -8.51 -10.68
CA ASP A 103 14.31 -8.95 -9.59
C ASP A 103 14.82 -7.80 -8.72
N ASP A 104 14.69 -6.56 -9.18
CA ASP A 104 15.01 -5.38 -8.40
C ASP A 104 13.95 -5.13 -7.30
N PRO A 105 14.29 -4.44 -6.22
CA PRO A 105 13.30 -4.01 -5.24
C PRO A 105 12.13 -3.27 -5.90
N ILE A 106 10.93 -3.51 -5.39
CA ILE A 106 9.70 -2.89 -5.87
C ILE A 106 8.97 -2.14 -4.75
N ILE A 107 8.15 -1.18 -5.14
CA ILE A 107 7.17 -0.59 -4.25
C ILE A 107 5.90 -1.44 -4.26
N VAL A 108 5.27 -1.64 -3.11
CA VAL A 108 3.92 -2.21 -3.02
C VAL A 108 3.03 -1.21 -2.33
N ALA A 109 1.91 -0.89 -2.94
CA ALA A 109 0.98 0.14 -2.50
C ALA A 109 -0.45 -0.38 -2.40
N ASN A 110 -1.12 -0.08 -1.29
CA ASN A 110 -2.56 -0.26 -1.13
C ASN A 110 -3.28 0.97 -1.70
N THR A 111 -4.55 0.81 -2.08
CA THR A 111 -5.37 1.89 -2.66
C THR A 111 -6.41 2.45 -1.69
N ASP A 112 -6.37 2.10 -0.41
CA ASP A 112 -7.38 2.52 0.58
C ASP A 112 -6.87 3.52 1.61
N ALA A 113 -5.69 4.06 1.37
CA ALA A 113 -5.08 5.06 2.24
C ALA A 113 -4.21 6.02 1.43
N PHE A 114 -4.06 7.23 1.96
CA PHE A 114 -3.19 8.26 1.39
C PHE A 114 -2.71 9.19 2.50
N TRP A 115 -1.88 10.16 2.17
CA TRP A 115 -1.32 11.14 3.11
C TRP A 115 -1.52 12.57 2.62
N GLU A 116 -1.53 13.51 3.55
CA GLU A 116 -1.63 14.94 3.25
C GLU A 116 -0.52 15.74 3.97
N PRO A 117 0.04 16.74 3.32
CA PRO A 117 -0.19 17.06 1.90
C PRO A 117 0.28 15.94 0.97
N THR A 118 -0.48 15.69 -0.12
CA THR A 118 -0.14 14.68 -1.14
C THR A 118 1.16 15.09 -1.84
N GLY A 119 2.07 14.13 -2.02
CA GLY A 119 3.34 14.33 -2.71
C GLY A 119 4.21 13.09 -2.71
N PRO A 120 5.36 13.12 -3.41
CA PRO A 120 6.26 11.98 -3.53
C PRO A 120 7.12 11.70 -2.30
N GLU A 121 7.17 12.61 -1.32
CA GLU A 121 8.13 12.57 -0.21
C GLU A 121 8.10 11.25 0.59
N PRO A 122 6.94 10.64 0.92
CA PRO A 122 6.92 9.36 1.61
C PRO A 122 7.49 8.21 0.77
N VAL A 123 7.34 8.26 -0.57
CA VAL A 123 7.94 7.31 -1.50
C VAL A 123 9.46 7.49 -1.54
N LEU A 124 9.92 8.74 -1.59
CA LEU A 124 11.34 9.09 -1.57
C LEU A 124 11.98 8.69 -0.24
N ALA A 125 11.31 8.95 0.90
CA ALA A 125 11.79 8.55 2.22
C ALA A 125 11.97 7.03 2.35
N LEU A 126 11.06 6.23 1.78
CA LEU A 126 11.22 4.77 1.70
C LEU A 126 12.45 4.39 0.86
N ALA A 127 12.63 5.00 -0.32
CA ALA A 127 13.76 4.69 -1.19
C ALA A 127 15.10 5.08 -0.57
N ASP A 128 15.17 6.22 0.09
CA ASP A 128 16.37 6.70 0.77
C ASP A 128 16.76 5.85 1.98
N THR A 129 15.74 5.24 2.65
CA THR A 129 15.94 4.41 3.84
C THR A 129 16.21 2.95 3.50
N PHE A 130 15.75 2.46 2.34
CA PHE A 130 15.85 1.04 1.99
C PHE A 130 17.29 0.62 1.74
N ASP A 131 17.77 -0.33 2.56
CA ASP A 131 19.09 -0.97 2.39
C ASP A 131 18.90 -2.49 2.18
N PRO A 132 19.10 -3.00 0.95
CA PRO A 132 18.95 -4.42 0.65
C PRO A 132 19.97 -5.32 1.37
N ALA A 133 21.06 -4.77 1.91
CA ALA A 133 22.00 -5.51 2.75
C ALA A 133 21.43 -5.76 4.15
N ALA A 134 20.67 -4.80 4.70
CA ALA A 134 20.12 -4.85 6.05
C ALA A 134 18.68 -5.43 6.09
N MET A 135 17.88 -5.25 5.03
CA MET A 135 16.45 -5.57 5.06
C MET A 135 15.94 -6.22 3.77
N ASP A 136 14.85 -6.97 3.87
CA ASP A 136 14.13 -7.54 2.72
C ASP A 136 12.78 -6.86 2.50
N ALA A 137 12.27 -6.18 3.53
CA ALA A 137 11.08 -5.34 3.44
C ALA A 137 11.21 -4.13 4.36
N LEU A 138 10.80 -2.96 3.84
CA LEU A 138 10.69 -1.69 4.56
C LEU A 138 9.26 -1.18 4.44
N LEU A 139 8.58 -1.03 5.57
CA LEU A 139 7.20 -0.57 5.65
C LEU A 139 7.16 0.93 6.01
N LEU A 140 6.29 1.68 5.33
CA LEU A 140 5.88 2.99 5.79
C LEU A 140 4.84 2.78 6.91
N VAL A 141 5.08 3.37 8.08
CA VAL A 141 4.19 3.25 9.24
C VAL A 141 3.75 4.62 9.72
N ALA A 142 2.49 4.75 10.08
CA ALA A 142 1.93 5.97 10.64
C ALA A 142 1.84 5.87 12.17
N ASP A 143 2.11 6.97 12.85
CA ASP A 143 1.76 7.13 14.26
C ASP A 143 0.22 7.10 14.39
N THR A 144 -0.30 6.17 15.19
CA THR A 144 -1.74 6.00 15.39
C THR A 144 -2.42 7.22 15.97
N GLY A 145 -1.68 8.06 16.70
CA GLY A 145 -2.17 9.35 17.22
C GLY A 145 -2.28 10.45 16.15
N ARG A 146 -1.73 10.24 14.94
CA ARG A 146 -1.74 11.19 13.81
C ARG A 146 -2.42 10.61 12.57
N ALA A 147 -3.46 9.81 12.78
CA ALA A 147 -4.19 9.09 11.74
C ALA A 147 -5.66 9.45 11.77
N LEU A 148 -6.30 9.47 10.61
CA LEU A 148 -7.76 9.59 10.46
C LEU A 148 -8.32 8.31 9.83
N GLY A 149 -9.47 7.85 10.34
CA GLY A 149 -10.13 6.64 9.82
C GLY A 149 -9.47 5.31 10.24
N PHE A 150 -8.42 5.35 11.06
CA PHE A 150 -7.82 4.16 11.65
C PHE A 150 -8.28 3.99 13.10
N ASN A 151 -9.08 2.94 13.35
CA ASN A 151 -9.64 2.62 14.66
C ASN A 151 -8.97 1.38 15.30
N GLY A 152 -7.81 0.96 14.77
CA GLY A 152 -7.07 -0.19 15.25
C GLY A 152 -6.20 0.13 16.47
N ALA A 153 -5.75 -0.91 17.16
CA ALA A 153 -4.84 -0.79 18.32
C ALA A 153 -3.37 -0.59 17.93
N GLY A 154 -3.08 -0.33 16.65
CA GLY A 154 -1.72 -0.33 16.11
C GLY A 154 -1.24 -1.74 15.77
N ASP A 155 -0.19 -1.81 14.96
CA ASP A 155 0.30 -3.07 14.39
C ASP A 155 1.69 -3.43 14.89
N PHE A 156 2.55 -2.40 15.10
CA PHE A 156 3.99 -2.58 15.27
C PHE A 156 4.62 -1.68 16.34
N PHE A 157 5.70 -2.20 16.92
CA PHE A 157 6.74 -1.42 17.59
C PHE A 157 7.92 -1.26 16.63
N LEU A 158 8.57 -0.10 16.65
CA LEU A 158 9.76 0.24 15.91
C LEU A 158 10.94 0.37 16.87
N HIS A 159 12.03 -0.35 16.60
CA HIS A 159 13.27 -0.30 17.37
C HIS A 159 14.20 0.81 16.85
N GLU A 160 15.19 1.18 17.66
CA GLU A 160 16.14 2.26 17.31
C GLU A 160 16.93 2.02 16.02
N ASP A 161 17.16 0.76 15.66
CA ASP A 161 17.82 0.35 14.41
C ASP A 161 16.85 0.22 13.22
N GLY A 162 15.59 0.59 13.40
CA GLY A 162 14.55 0.51 12.38
C GLY A 162 13.89 -0.86 12.24
N ALA A 163 14.38 -1.90 12.91
CA ALA A 163 13.72 -3.21 12.89
C ALA A 163 12.36 -3.14 13.60
N MET A 164 11.42 -3.97 13.15
CA MET A 164 10.05 -3.96 13.65
C MET A 164 9.69 -5.25 14.37
N THR A 165 8.79 -5.13 15.36
CA THR A 165 8.11 -6.27 15.99
C THR A 165 6.60 -6.04 15.99
N ARG A 166 5.83 -7.13 15.94
CA ARG A 166 4.38 -7.07 16.06
C ARG A 166 3.94 -6.55 17.41
N ARG A 167 2.74 -5.95 17.46
CA ARG A 167 2.05 -5.64 18.71
C ARG A 167 1.91 -6.86 19.62
N GLY A 168 1.71 -8.06 19.05
CA GLY A 168 1.50 -9.28 19.83
C GLY A 168 0.34 -9.14 20.80
N ASP A 169 0.55 -9.54 22.07
CA ASP A 169 -0.44 -9.47 23.15
C ASP A 169 -0.53 -8.09 23.82
N ALA A 170 0.27 -7.10 23.39
CA ALA A 170 0.18 -5.75 23.94
C ALA A 170 -1.18 -5.11 23.59
N ALA A 171 -1.75 -4.35 24.53
CA ALA A 171 -3.04 -3.69 24.34
C ALA A 171 -3.03 -2.76 23.12
N THR A 172 -1.92 -2.02 22.93
CA THR A 172 -1.73 -1.10 21.81
C THR A 172 -0.28 -1.13 21.32
N ALA A 173 -0.06 -0.69 20.08
CA ALA A 173 1.24 -0.36 19.54
C ALA A 173 1.20 1.04 18.91
N PRO A 174 2.32 1.79 18.91
CA PRO A 174 2.33 3.18 18.46
C PRO A 174 2.14 3.33 16.96
N TYR A 175 2.48 2.30 16.17
CA TYR A 175 2.53 2.42 14.72
C TYR A 175 1.58 1.46 14.02
N ALA A 176 0.92 1.95 12.95
CA ALA A 176 0.11 1.17 12.02
C ALA A 176 0.76 1.16 10.63
N TYR A 177 0.67 0.04 9.90
CA TYR A 177 1.09 -0.01 8.50
C TYR A 177 0.15 0.85 7.64
N CYS A 178 0.71 1.84 6.95
CA CYS A 178 -0.10 2.83 6.24
C CYS A 178 -0.27 2.56 4.73
N GLY A 179 0.00 1.34 4.29
CA GLY A 179 -0.34 0.92 2.93
C GLY A 179 0.78 1.03 1.90
N LEU A 180 1.98 1.52 2.25
CA LEU A 180 3.11 1.64 1.33
C LEU A 180 4.35 0.94 1.88
N ARG A 181 5.08 0.21 1.02
CA ARG A 181 6.31 -0.51 1.40
C ARG A 181 7.23 -0.73 0.20
N ILE A 182 8.52 -0.93 0.46
CA ILE A 182 9.49 -1.50 -0.49
C ILE A 182 9.78 -2.93 -0.08
N ILE A 183 9.85 -3.84 -1.03
CA ILE A 183 10.18 -5.25 -0.80
C ILE A 183 11.16 -5.76 -1.87
N ARG A 184 11.86 -6.84 -1.53
CA ARG A 184 12.54 -7.68 -2.51
C ARG A 184 11.54 -8.69 -3.09
N PRO A 185 11.32 -8.74 -4.42
CA PRO A 185 10.35 -9.66 -5.03
C PRO A 185 10.65 -11.13 -4.77
N GLN A 186 11.94 -11.49 -4.55
CA GLN A 186 12.40 -12.84 -4.24
C GLN A 186 11.74 -13.45 -3.00
N LEU A 187 11.16 -12.64 -2.13
CA LEU A 187 10.32 -13.12 -1.00
C LEU A 187 9.17 -14.00 -1.45
N TYR A 188 8.80 -13.94 -2.74
CA TYR A 188 7.67 -14.65 -3.34
C TYR A 188 8.07 -15.69 -4.40
N ASP A 189 9.37 -15.99 -4.62
CA ASP A 189 9.86 -16.89 -5.67
C ASP A 189 9.23 -18.28 -5.64
N ASN A 190 8.96 -18.82 -4.46
CA ASN A 190 8.36 -20.13 -4.29
C ASN A 190 7.04 -20.06 -3.49
N ALA A 191 6.42 -18.89 -3.46
CA ALA A 191 5.14 -18.74 -2.77
C ALA A 191 4.02 -19.38 -3.61
N PRO A 192 3.07 -20.09 -2.98
CA PRO A 192 1.94 -20.66 -3.70
C PRO A 192 1.04 -19.52 -4.22
N ILE A 193 0.48 -19.73 -5.43
CA ILE A 193 -0.55 -18.83 -5.98
C ILE A 193 -1.89 -19.27 -5.37
N GLU A 194 -2.14 -18.82 -4.16
CA GLU A 194 -3.34 -19.08 -3.38
C GLU A 194 -3.66 -17.86 -2.50
N ARG A 195 -4.81 -17.88 -1.87
CA ARG A 195 -5.23 -16.79 -0.98
C ARG A 195 -4.42 -16.78 0.32
N PHE A 196 -3.55 -15.77 0.50
CA PHE A 196 -2.87 -15.52 1.77
C PHE A 196 -2.47 -14.06 1.95
N SER A 197 -2.35 -13.63 3.21
CA SER A 197 -1.92 -12.30 3.57
C SER A 197 -0.39 -12.15 3.55
N ALA A 198 0.11 -11.00 3.09
CA ALA A 198 1.52 -10.61 3.19
C ALA A 198 2.07 -10.68 4.64
N LEU A 199 1.19 -10.65 5.64
CA LEU A 199 1.54 -10.82 7.05
C LEU A 199 2.34 -12.10 7.29
N LYS A 200 2.02 -13.20 6.59
CA LYS A 200 2.78 -14.46 6.69
C LYS A 200 4.25 -14.30 6.27
N VAL A 201 4.51 -13.42 5.32
CA VAL A 201 5.89 -13.12 4.89
C VAL A 201 6.58 -12.27 5.94
N TRP A 202 5.91 -11.23 6.45
CA TRP A 202 6.48 -10.38 7.49
C TRP A 202 6.81 -11.14 8.77
N ASP A 203 5.95 -12.07 9.19
CA ASP A 203 6.19 -12.91 10.38
C ASP A 203 7.44 -13.79 10.26
N ARG A 204 7.86 -14.11 9.02
CA ARG A 204 9.14 -14.80 8.77
C ARG A 204 10.33 -13.86 8.83
N LEU A 205 10.16 -12.58 8.45
CA LEU A 205 11.22 -11.59 8.41
C LEU A 205 11.55 -11.00 9.79
N ILE A 206 10.55 -10.88 10.67
CA ILE A 206 10.69 -10.29 12.00
C ILE A 206 11.79 -10.97 12.83
N PRO A 207 11.79 -12.31 13.05
CA PRO A 207 12.81 -12.97 13.85
C PRO A 207 14.21 -12.88 13.21
N GLN A 208 14.30 -12.66 11.91
CA GLN A 208 15.54 -12.48 11.17
C GLN A 208 16.02 -11.01 11.19
N ARG A 209 15.25 -10.09 11.80
CA ARG A 209 15.46 -8.64 11.79
C ARG A 209 15.58 -8.06 10.36
N ARG A 210 14.83 -8.65 9.39
CA ARG A 210 14.81 -8.26 7.98
C ARG A 210 13.58 -7.46 7.60
N LEU A 211 12.61 -7.24 8.54
CA LEU A 211 11.49 -6.33 8.42
C LEU A 211 11.81 -5.03 9.15
N HIS A 212 11.85 -3.91 8.42
CA HIS A 212 12.10 -2.58 8.97
C HIS A 212 10.92 -1.65 8.70
N GLY A 213 10.90 -0.53 9.40
CA GLY A 213 9.89 0.51 9.25
C GLY A 213 10.51 1.90 9.21
N VAL A 214 9.84 2.81 8.51
CA VAL A 214 10.09 4.24 8.53
C VAL A 214 8.80 4.97 8.85
N VAL A 215 8.86 5.99 9.70
CA VAL A 215 7.67 6.71 10.14
C VAL A 215 7.25 7.73 9.09
N LEU A 216 5.97 7.72 8.75
CA LEU A 216 5.35 8.72 7.89
C LEU A 216 5.29 10.07 8.61
N GLU A 217 5.94 11.09 8.08
CA GLU A 217 5.94 12.45 8.64
C GLU A 217 4.74 13.30 8.18
N ARG A 218 3.83 12.71 7.38
CA ARG A 218 2.60 13.34 6.90
C ARG A 218 1.39 12.86 7.69
N PHE A 219 0.27 13.57 7.57
CA PHE A 219 -0.99 13.13 8.14
C PHE A 219 -1.56 11.98 7.31
N TRP A 220 -1.93 10.87 7.96
CA TRP A 220 -2.41 9.67 7.31
C TRP A 220 -3.93 9.58 7.34
N LEU A 221 -4.54 9.37 6.16
CA LEU A 221 -5.98 9.17 6.00
C LEU A 221 -6.23 7.75 5.49
N HIS A 222 -6.94 6.95 6.27
CA HIS A 222 -7.34 5.59 5.91
C HIS A 222 -8.84 5.56 5.61
N VAL A 223 -9.21 5.26 4.35
CA VAL A 223 -10.60 5.24 3.88
C VAL A 223 -11.09 3.80 3.84
N GLY A 224 -11.39 3.26 5.03
CA GLY A 224 -11.78 1.86 5.19
C GLY A 224 -13.28 1.60 5.11
N ASP A 225 -14.11 2.61 5.37
CA ASP A 225 -15.57 2.54 5.44
C ASP A 225 -16.22 3.90 5.09
N PRO A 226 -17.56 4.00 4.96
CA PRO A 226 -18.23 5.24 4.57
C PRO A 226 -18.08 6.40 5.56
N GLN A 227 -17.87 6.11 6.85
CA GLN A 227 -17.64 7.17 7.83
C GLN A 227 -16.24 7.75 7.67
N ALA A 228 -15.23 6.90 7.50
CA ALA A 228 -13.86 7.33 7.23
C ALA A 228 -13.74 8.16 5.93
N LEU A 229 -14.57 7.85 4.92
CA LEU A 229 -14.66 8.68 3.71
C LEU A 229 -15.13 10.09 4.02
N LYS A 230 -16.26 10.23 4.74
CA LYS A 230 -16.82 11.54 5.14
C LYS A 230 -15.83 12.35 5.99
N ASP A 231 -15.18 11.67 6.93
CA ASP A 231 -14.19 12.29 7.80
C ASP A 231 -12.98 12.80 7.01
N ALA A 232 -12.52 12.02 6.01
CA ALA A 232 -11.44 12.43 5.11
C ALA A 232 -11.83 13.65 4.26
N GLU A 233 -13.03 13.68 3.68
CA GLU A 233 -13.54 14.83 2.92
C GLU A 233 -13.66 16.09 3.77
N MET A 234 -14.18 15.95 5.00
CA MET A 234 -14.30 17.07 5.94
C MET A 234 -12.90 17.56 6.35
N TRP A 235 -11.98 16.67 6.66
CA TRP A 235 -10.61 17.02 7.02
C TRP A 235 -9.91 17.80 5.90
N LEU A 236 -10.01 17.31 4.65
CA LEU A 236 -9.46 17.99 3.46
C LEU A 236 -10.11 19.35 3.19
N THR A 237 -11.39 19.52 3.54
CA THR A 237 -12.07 20.81 3.41
C THR A 237 -11.49 21.84 4.39
N CYS A 238 -11.08 21.40 5.57
CA CYS A 238 -10.56 22.28 6.63
C CYS A 238 -9.05 22.54 6.50
N HIS A 239 -8.28 21.63 5.88
CA HIS A 239 -6.82 21.64 5.90
C HIS A 239 -6.17 21.59 4.51
N GLY A 240 -6.91 21.20 3.47
CA GLY A 240 -6.48 21.19 2.10
C GLY A 240 -6.69 22.58 1.48
N GLY A 241 -5.62 23.38 1.41
CA GLY A 241 -5.59 24.64 0.68
C GLY A 241 -5.38 24.40 -0.82
#